data_c59bfc41587f32811537103334cab0d8
#
_entry.id   c59bfc41587f32811537103334cab0d8
#
_cell.length_a   1.000
_cell.length_b   1.000
_cell.length_c   1.000
_cell.angle_alpha   90.00
_cell.angle_beta   90.00
_cell.angle_gamma   90.00
#
_symmetry.space_group_name_H-M   'P 1'
#
loop_
_entity.id
_entity.type
_entity.pdbx_description
1 polymer ?
#
loop_
_entity_poly.entity_id
_entity_poly.type
_entity_poly.pdbx_seq_one_letter_code
_entity_poly.pdbx_strand_id
1 'polypeptide(L)'
;MISRLPGIGNLLKRRSKAAEDGSIVVDAARKATGGKAKTRIVMTMAVFFTIYSTIAGRLVYLGLQNPDNSGGPQSRVTASRPDIVDRNGEVLATDIKTASLFAEPRRIVDADEAIEKLSTVLPEIDYEQTYHKLKSGAGFVWLQRQLTPKQQADIMALGIPGLGFRTEKRRFYPSGETSSYIVGLTNIDNQGISGMEKYIDDQGLTDLQASGLAVARDLKPVKLSIDLRVQHVVRDEVATGMERFHAIAAGAVVLNIKTGEVLAMASVPDFDPNNPYNAQEKDRLNRMSAGLYEMGSTFKSFTTGMALDSGKVTLESRFDASRPIRIGRQTIHDFHSKGRVLSVPEVFIYSSNIGSAKEAEAVGIEGHREFLHRLGVLEKMQTELPE
;
A
#
# COMPACT_ATOMS: atom_id res chain seq x y z
N MET A 1 -57.16 -28.57 34.08
CA MET A 1 -58.43 -28.23 34.80
C MET A 1 -58.74 -26.77 34.46
N ILE A 2 -59.45 -26.50 33.36
CA ILE A 2 -60.05 -25.17 33.08
C ILE A 2 -61.35 -25.49 32.35
N SER A 3 -62.42 -25.02 32.96
CA SER A 3 -63.81 -25.33 32.74
C SER A 3 -64.36 -24.79 31.40
N ARG A 4 -65.32 -25.61 30.89
CA ARG A 4 -66.21 -25.31 29.76
C ARG A 4 -67.02 -24.03 30.00
N LEU A 5 -67.00 -23.11 29.05
CA LEU A 5 -68.05 -22.11 28.90
C LEU A 5 -68.99 -22.56 27.74
N PRO A 6 -70.29 -22.80 28.00
CA PRO A 6 -71.25 -23.09 26.96
C PRO A 6 -71.88 -21.79 26.44
N GLY A 7 -71.74 -21.50 25.19
CA GLY A 7 -72.43 -20.33 24.60
C GLY A 7 -71.99 -19.84 23.22
N ILE A 8 -70.81 -20.21 22.73
CA ILE A 8 -70.30 -19.69 21.50
C ILE A 8 -70.62 -20.56 20.25
N GLY A 9 -70.98 -21.80 20.45
CA GLY A 9 -71.29 -22.73 19.35
C GLY A 9 -72.55 -22.40 18.56
N ASN A 10 -73.51 -21.77 19.18
CA ASN A 10 -74.80 -21.47 18.53
C ASN A 10 -74.85 -20.13 17.77
N LEU A 11 -73.92 -19.23 18.01
CA LEU A 11 -73.83 -17.96 17.26
C LEU A 11 -73.11 -18.12 15.92
N LEU A 12 -72.23 -19.08 15.83
CA LEU A 12 -71.54 -19.39 14.59
C LEU A 12 -72.35 -20.19 13.60
N LYS A 13 -73.28 -21.03 14.11
CA LYS A 13 -74.19 -21.79 13.23
C LYS A 13 -75.35 -20.95 12.65
N ARG A 14 -75.77 -19.85 13.30
CA ARG A 14 -76.75 -18.91 12.74
C ARG A 14 -76.17 -17.91 11.72
N ARG A 15 -74.91 -17.69 11.72
CA ARG A 15 -74.23 -16.82 10.68
C ARG A 15 -73.90 -17.61 9.40
N SER A 16 -73.83 -18.91 9.46
CA SER A 16 -73.49 -19.69 8.26
C SER A 16 -74.71 -19.95 7.34
N LYS A 17 -75.97 -19.87 7.87
CA LYS A 17 -77.20 -20.09 7.07
C LYS A 17 -77.73 -18.83 6.40
N ALA A 18 -77.33 -17.62 6.84
CA ALA A 18 -77.71 -16.34 6.18
C ALA A 18 -76.72 -15.89 5.10
N ALA A 19 -75.63 -16.60 4.93
CA ALA A 19 -74.54 -16.25 3.97
C ALA A 19 -74.60 -17.14 2.70
N GLU A 20 -75.51 -18.05 2.57
CA GLU A 20 -75.52 -18.99 1.43
C GLU A 20 -76.25 -18.50 0.17
N ASP A 21 -77.01 -17.41 0.24
CA ASP A 21 -77.79 -16.96 -0.93
C ASP A 21 -77.30 -15.68 -1.62
N GLY A 22 -76.29 -15.02 -1.10
CA GLY A 22 -75.71 -13.84 -1.69
C GLY A 22 -74.22 -13.84 -1.86
N SER A 23 -73.51 -14.83 -1.28
CA SER A 23 -71.99 -14.82 -1.21
C SER A 23 -71.33 -15.58 -2.36
N ILE A 24 -72.03 -16.38 -3.11
CA ILE A 24 -71.44 -17.25 -4.14
C ILE A 24 -70.92 -16.41 -5.34
N VAL A 25 -71.61 -15.29 -5.66
CA VAL A 25 -71.19 -14.41 -6.79
C VAL A 25 -70.00 -13.55 -6.42
N VAL A 26 -69.88 -13.10 -5.16
CA VAL A 26 -68.78 -12.26 -4.70
C VAL A 26 -67.48 -13.07 -4.48
N ASP A 27 -67.60 -14.31 -3.98
CA ASP A 27 -66.42 -15.16 -3.79
C ASP A 27 -65.87 -15.72 -5.11
N ALA A 28 -66.75 -16.02 -6.09
CA ALA A 28 -66.30 -16.41 -7.43
C ALA A 28 -65.61 -15.25 -8.17
N ALA A 29 -66.11 -14.02 -8.04
CA ALA A 29 -65.49 -12.82 -8.62
C ALA A 29 -64.16 -12.49 -7.91
N ARG A 30 -64.05 -12.66 -6.58
CA ARG A 30 -62.84 -12.49 -5.81
C ARG A 30 -61.76 -13.52 -6.12
N LYS A 31 -62.16 -14.79 -6.31
CA LYS A 31 -61.23 -15.85 -6.75
C LYS A 31 -60.77 -15.67 -8.18
N ALA A 32 -61.64 -15.19 -9.08
CA ALA A 32 -61.26 -14.93 -10.47
C ALA A 32 -60.32 -13.71 -10.64
N THR A 33 -60.51 -12.65 -9.83
CA THR A 33 -59.62 -11.48 -9.82
C THR A 33 -58.31 -11.78 -9.11
N GLY A 34 -58.33 -12.57 -8.02
CA GLY A 34 -57.10 -12.98 -7.33
C GLY A 34 -56.20 -13.89 -8.17
N GLY A 35 -56.79 -14.75 -9.01
CA GLY A 35 -56.08 -15.59 -9.98
C GLY A 35 -55.35 -14.75 -11.04
N LYS A 36 -56.03 -13.80 -11.64
CA LYS A 36 -55.45 -12.89 -12.67
C LYS A 36 -54.36 -11.98 -12.09
N ALA A 37 -54.52 -11.52 -10.83
CA ALA A 37 -53.48 -10.72 -10.16
C ALA A 37 -52.23 -11.54 -9.85
N LYS A 38 -52.39 -12.77 -9.34
CA LYS A 38 -51.27 -13.70 -9.09
C LYS A 38 -50.53 -14.04 -10.38
N THR A 39 -51.26 -14.34 -11.47
CA THR A 39 -50.64 -14.63 -12.77
C THR A 39 -49.86 -13.45 -13.31
N ARG A 40 -50.35 -12.21 -13.17
CA ARG A 40 -49.65 -10.99 -13.55
C ARG A 40 -48.38 -10.77 -12.74
N ILE A 41 -48.45 -10.98 -11.43
CA ILE A 41 -47.27 -10.88 -10.54
C ILE A 41 -46.24 -11.92 -10.92
N VAL A 42 -46.60 -13.18 -11.10
CA VAL A 42 -45.69 -14.26 -11.52
C VAL A 42 -45.08 -13.95 -12.87
N MET A 43 -45.88 -13.43 -13.82
CA MET A 43 -45.38 -13.05 -15.16
C MET A 43 -44.37 -11.87 -15.08
N THR A 44 -44.66 -10.88 -14.25
CA THR A 44 -43.72 -9.77 -14.02
C THR A 44 -42.44 -10.27 -13.36
N MET A 45 -42.53 -11.11 -12.34
CA MET A 45 -41.35 -11.74 -11.69
C MET A 45 -40.54 -12.57 -12.69
N ALA A 46 -41.19 -13.34 -13.56
CA ALA A 46 -40.51 -14.11 -14.59
C ALA A 46 -39.76 -13.22 -15.59
N VAL A 47 -40.35 -12.09 -16.00
CA VAL A 47 -39.69 -11.11 -16.88
C VAL A 47 -38.45 -10.51 -16.20
N PHE A 48 -38.59 -10.04 -14.96
CA PHE A 48 -37.44 -9.53 -14.20
C PHE A 48 -36.37 -10.60 -14.02
N PHE A 49 -36.76 -11.83 -13.64
CA PHE A 49 -35.79 -12.92 -13.49
C PHE A 49 -35.05 -13.21 -14.78
N THR A 50 -35.72 -13.19 -15.93
CA THR A 50 -35.07 -13.37 -17.24
C THR A 50 -34.11 -12.26 -17.54
N ILE A 51 -34.50 -11.01 -17.31
CA ILE A 51 -33.62 -9.83 -17.52
C ILE A 51 -32.38 -9.95 -16.63
N TYR A 52 -32.54 -10.16 -15.32
CA TYR A 52 -31.42 -10.27 -14.38
C TYR A 52 -30.53 -11.48 -14.67
N SER A 53 -31.12 -12.62 -15.04
CA SER A 53 -30.34 -13.80 -15.45
C SER A 53 -29.54 -13.56 -16.72
N THR A 54 -30.09 -12.81 -17.68
CA THR A 54 -29.36 -12.43 -18.89
C THR A 54 -28.22 -11.48 -18.57
N ILE A 55 -28.46 -10.47 -17.71
CA ILE A 55 -27.42 -9.54 -17.26
C ILE A 55 -26.33 -10.31 -16.48
N ALA A 56 -26.71 -11.16 -15.53
CA ALA A 56 -25.76 -11.97 -14.78
C ALA A 56 -24.95 -12.91 -15.68
N GLY A 57 -25.59 -13.60 -16.60
CA GLY A 57 -24.92 -14.45 -17.59
C GLY A 57 -23.96 -13.65 -18.47
N ARG A 58 -24.34 -12.43 -18.86
CA ARG A 58 -23.45 -11.55 -19.64
C ARG A 58 -22.25 -11.06 -18.83
N LEU A 59 -22.46 -10.72 -17.55
CA LEU A 59 -21.37 -10.33 -16.66
C LEU A 59 -20.39 -11.48 -16.40
N VAL A 60 -20.90 -12.69 -16.16
CA VAL A 60 -20.06 -13.89 -16.01
C VAL A 60 -19.30 -14.17 -17.31
N TYR A 61 -19.99 -14.11 -18.47
CA TYR A 61 -19.35 -14.28 -19.76
C TYR A 61 -18.24 -13.26 -20.02
N LEU A 62 -18.48 -11.98 -19.70
CA LEU A 62 -17.46 -10.93 -19.80
C LEU A 62 -16.31 -11.12 -18.80
N GLY A 63 -16.60 -11.60 -17.60
CA GLY A 63 -15.57 -11.90 -16.58
C GLY A 63 -14.74 -13.15 -16.92
N LEU A 64 -15.27 -14.08 -17.71
CA LEU A 64 -14.54 -15.26 -18.19
C LEU A 64 -13.75 -15.00 -19.49
N GLN A 65 -14.07 -13.94 -20.20
CA GLN A 65 -13.22 -13.49 -21.30
C GLN A 65 -11.96 -12.88 -20.70
N ASN A 66 -10.83 -13.57 -20.85
CA ASN A 66 -9.53 -13.01 -20.54
C ASN A 66 -9.40 -11.66 -21.26
N PRO A 67 -9.09 -10.55 -20.54
CA PRO A 67 -8.94 -9.24 -21.16
C PRO A 67 -7.82 -9.18 -22.21
N ASP A 68 -7.00 -10.23 -22.33
CA ASP A 68 -5.85 -10.27 -23.24
C ASP A 68 -6.17 -10.63 -24.69
N ASN A 69 -7.41 -11.01 -25.06
CA ASN A 69 -7.66 -11.57 -26.40
C ASN A 69 -8.74 -10.90 -27.28
N SER A 70 -9.39 -9.83 -26.87
CA SER A 70 -10.46 -9.24 -27.71
C SER A 70 -10.60 -7.73 -27.63
N GLY A 71 -9.53 -7.04 -27.77
CA GLY A 71 -9.50 -5.61 -28.06
C GLY A 71 -8.12 -5.32 -28.58
N GLY A 72 -8.02 -4.72 -29.77
CA GLY A 72 -6.80 -4.01 -30.11
C GLY A 72 -6.46 -3.11 -28.91
N PRO A 73 -5.21 -2.66 -28.75
CA PRO A 73 -4.76 -1.96 -27.58
C PRO A 73 -5.63 -0.73 -27.36
N GLN A 74 -6.78 -0.93 -26.70
CA GLN A 74 -7.47 0.18 -26.09
C GLN A 74 -6.42 0.81 -25.19
N SER A 75 -6.00 1.98 -25.57
CA SER A 75 -5.28 2.92 -24.77
C SER A 75 -5.93 2.88 -23.38
N ARG A 76 -5.42 2.05 -22.47
CA ARG A 76 -5.47 2.38 -21.07
C ARG A 76 -4.67 3.67 -21.03
N VAL A 77 -5.37 4.80 -21.14
CA VAL A 77 -4.80 6.09 -20.78
C VAL A 77 -4.28 5.84 -19.40
N THR A 78 -2.96 5.77 -19.26
CA THR A 78 -2.34 5.60 -17.96
C THR A 78 -2.89 6.72 -17.11
N ALA A 79 -3.74 6.35 -16.15
CA ALA A 79 -4.47 7.33 -15.37
C ALA A 79 -3.47 8.21 -14.63
N SER A 80 -3.76 9.51 -14.50
CA SER A 80 -2.88 10.43 -13.78
C SER A 80 -2.85 10.08 -12.31
N ARG A 81 -1.67 10.12 -11.72
CA ARG A 81 -1.51 10.01 -10.28
C ARG A 81 -1.49 11.41 -9.65
N PRO A 82 -1.92 11.59 -8.39
CA PRO A 82 -1.73 12.85 -7.70
C PRO A 82 -0.23 13.14 -7.53
N ASP A 83 0.13 14.40 -7.60
CA ASP A 83 1.47 14.81 -7.19
C ASP A 83 1.68 14.47 -5.70
N ILE A 84 2.87 14.04 -5.35
CA ILE A 84 3.30 13.91 -3.95
C ILE A 84 4.18 15.13 -3.66
N VAL A 85 3.84 15.85 -2.61
CA VAL A 85 4.58 17.06 -2.22
C VAL A 85 5.01 16.98 -0.75
N ASP A 86 6.08 17.67 -0.41
CA ASP A 86 6.55 17.84 0.95
C ASP A 86 5.64 18.78 1.76
N ARG A 87 5.94 19.01 3.02
CA ARG A 87 5.18 19.92 3.89
C ARG A 87 5.15 21.38 3.42
N ASN A 88 6.09 21.79 2.57
CA ASN A 88 6.23 23.14 2.03
C ASN A 88 5.60 23.28 0.64
N GLY A 89 5.20 22.18 0.01
CA GLY A 89 4.67 22.13 -1.34
C GLY A 89 5.70 21.82 -2.42
N GLU A 90 6.94 21.45 -2.03
CA GLU A 90 7.97 21.00 -2.97
C GLU A 90 7.62 19.63 -3.53
N VAL A 91 7.75 19.47 -4.85
CA VAL A 91 7.33 18.24 -5.55
C VAL A 91 8.33 17.12 -5.31
N LEU A 92 7.83 16.01 -4.76
CA LEU A 92 8.59 14.77 -4.54
C LEU A 92 8.33 13.73 -5.64
N ALA A 93 7.12 13.70 -6.19
CA ALA A 93 6.75 12.85 -7.32
C ALA A 93 5.66 13.51 -8.16
N THR A 94 5.80 13.45 -9.49
CA THR A 94 4.84 14.01 -10.45
C THR A 94 4.79 13.18 -11.72
N ASP A 95 3.69 13.32 -12.49
CA ASP A 95 3.56 12.67 -13.78
C ASP A 95 4.08 13.56 -14.91
N ILE A 96 5.04 13.09 -15.67
CA ILE A 96 5.50 13.73 -16.91
C ILE A 96 4.97 12.99 -18.15
N LYS A 97 4.73 13.74 -19.22
CA LYS A 97 4.35 13.16 -20.52
C LYS A 97 5.59 12.63 -21.22
N THR A 98 5.52 11.38 -21.67
CA THR A 98 6.56 10.72 -22.47
C THR A 98 5.97 10.12 -23.72
N ALA A 99 6.80 9.81 -24.70
CA ALA A 99 6.41 9.06 -25.88
C ALA A 99 6.82 7.59 -25.72
N SER A 100 5.99 6.68 -26.20
CA SER A 100 6.30 5.26 -26.29
C SER A 100 6.22 4.81 -27.73
N LEU A 101 7.26 4.13 -28.21
CA LEU A 101 7.39 3.63 -29.57
C LEU A 101 6.59 2.34 -29.73
N PHE A 102 5.75 2.31 -30.72
CA PHE A 102 5.10 1.09 -31.20
C PHE A 102 5.36 0.85 -32.70
N ALA A 103 5.19 -0.37 -33.11
CA ALA A 103 5.16 -0.72 -34.51
C ALA A 103 3.81 -1.33 -34.89
N GLU A 104 3.43 -1.12 -36.16
CA GLU A 104 2.41 -1.86 -36.86
C GLU A 104 3.13 -2.85 -37.82
N PRO A 105 3.47 -4.08 -37.38
CA PRO A 105 4.29 -5.00 -38.15
C PRO A 105 3.84 -5.21 -39.60
N ARG A 106 2.53 -5.19 -39.86
CA ARG A 106 1.96 -5.31 -41.20
C ARG A 106 2.34 -4.17 -42.17
N ARG A 107 2.83 -3.04 -41.65
CA ARG A 107 3.22 -1.84 -42.40
C ARG A 107 4.74 -1.67 -42.49
N ILE A 108 5.49 -2.52 -41.82
CA ILE A 108 6.95 -2.56 -41.90
C ILE A 108 7.32 -3.19 -43.23
N VAL A 109 8.09 -2.49 -44.04
CA VAL A 109 8.53 -2.94 -45.36
C VAL A 109 9.70 -3.91 -45.25
N ASP A 110 10.71 -3.53 -44.45
CA ASP A 110 11.90 -4.33 -44.20
C ASP A 110 12.19 -4.31 -42.69
N ALA A 111 12.08 -5.47 -42.03
CA ALA A 111 12.29 -5.61 -40.62
C ALA A 111 13.78 -5.59 -40.24
N ASP A 112 14.66 -6.07 -41.16
CA ASP A 112 16.10 -6.10 -40.96
C ASP A 112 16.65 -4.65 -40.97
N GLU A 113 16.28 -3.85 -41.97
CA GLU A 113 16.64 -2.44 -42.06
C GLU A 113 16.06 -1.63 -40.89
N ALA A 114 14.81 -1.92 -40.50
CA ALA A 114 14.14 -1.22 -39.40
C ALA A 114 14.85 -1.40 -38.05
N ILE A 115 15.24 -2.64 -37.71
CA ILE A 115 15.94 -2.91 -36.44
C ILE A 115 17.36 -2.36 -36.44
N GLU A 116 18.08 -2.46 -37.58
CA GLU A 116 19.42 -1.89 -37.71
C GLU A 116 19.41 -0.37 -37.46
N LYS A 117 18.49 0.35 -38.11
CA LYS A 117 18.31 1.80 -37.89
C LYS A 117 17.88 2.12 -36.45
N LEU A 118 16.95 1.36 -35.88
CA LEU A 118 16.51 1.57 -34.51
C LEU A 118 17.64 1.38 -33.48
N SER A 119 18.51 0.39 -33.68
CA SER A 119 19.63 0.11 -32.79
C SER A 119 20.66 1.26 -32.73
N THR A 120 20.73 2.10 -33.77
CA THR A 120 21.61 3.29 -33.74
C THR A 120 21.11 4.36 -32.78
N VAL A 121 19.80 4.45 -32.56
CA VAL A 121 19.18 5.43 -31.65
C VAL A 121 18.90 4.83 -30.29
N LEU A 122 18.62 3.54 -30.26
CA LEU A 122 18.28 2.77 -29.03
C LEU A 122 19.29 1.61 -28.88
N PRO A 123 20.51 1.87 -28.43
CA PRO A 123 21.55 0.83 -28.32
C PRO A 123 21.22 -0.28 -27.32
N GLU A 124 20.31 -0.01 -26.38
CA GLU A 124 19.86 -0.96 -25.36
C GLU A 124 18.66 -1.83 -25.82
N ILE A 125 18.19 -1.64 -27.06
CA ILE A 125 17.06 -2.42 -27.57
C ILE A 125 17.48 -3.88 -27.78
N ASP A 126 16.66 -4.81 -27.26
CA ASP A 126 16.85 -6.24 -27.55
C ASP A 126 16.60 -6.50 -29.03
N TYR A 127 17.69 -6.73 -29.78
CA TYR A 127 17.66 -6.90 -31.23
C TYR A 127 16.80 -8.10 -31.62
N GLU A 128 17.02 -9.25 -31.03
CA GLU A 128 16.36 -10.49 -31.41
C GLU A 128 14.86 -10.45 -31.10
N GLN A 129 14.52 -10.02 -29.88
CA GLN A 129 13.12 -9.89 -29.48
C GLN A 129 12.39 -8.86 -30.35
N THR A 130 13.03 -7.73 -30.65
CA THR A 130 12.42 -6.67 -31.45
C THR A 130 12.25 -7.10 -32.90
N TYR A 131 13.21 -7.80 -33.43
CA TYR A 131 13.12 -8.37 -34.79
C TYR A 131 11.93 -9.34 -34.91
N HIS A 132 11.78 -10.25 -33.96
CA HIS A 132 10.62 -11.15 -33.94
C HIS A 132 9.29 -10.39 -33.82
N LYS A 133 9.24 -9.32 -33.03
CA LYS A 133 8.05 -8.47 -32.96
C LYS A 133 7.73 -7.80 -34.28
N LEU A 134 8.73 -7.28 -34.99
CA LEU A 134 8.54 -6.61 -36.28
C LEU A 134 8.08 -7.60 -37.40
N LYS A 135 8.46 -8.87 -37.30
CA LYS A 135 8.01 -9.94 -38.25
C LYS A 135 6.71 -10.64 -37.82
N SER A 136 6.12 -10.33 -36.68
CA SER A 136 4.99 -11.07 -36.11
C SER A 136 3.67 -10.98 -36.91
N GLY A 137 3.55 -10.08 -37.88
CA GLY A 137 2.29 -9.84 -38.60
C GLY A 137 1.16 -9.28 -37.72
N ALA A 138 1.44 -8.92 -36.46
CA ALA A 138 0.49 -8.29 -35.57
C ALA A 138 0.07 -6.89 -36.06
N GLY A 139 -1.10 -6.42 -35.61
CA GLY A 139 -1.55 -5.07 -35.93
C GLY A 139 -0.89 -3.98 -35.09
N PHE A 140 -0.29 -4.37 -33.96
CA PHE A 140 0.35 -3.46 -32.98
C PHE A 140 1.29 -4.23 -32.07
N VAL A 141 2.49 -3.70 -31.84
CA VAL A 141 3.46 -4.21 -30.87
C VAL A 141 4.22 -3.06 -30.23
N TRP A 142 4.41 -3.11 -28.92
CA TRP A 142 5.31 -2.19 -28.23
C TRP A 142 6.77 -2.57 -28.50
N LEU A 143 7.57 -1.57 -28.92
CA LEU A 143 9.01 -1.74 -29.10
C LEU A 143 9.77 -1.18 -27.90
N GLN A 144 9.58 0.09 -27.58
CA GLN A 144 10.23 0.75 -26.44
C GLN A 144 9.26 1.74 -25.80
N ARG A 145 9.11 1.67 -24.49
CA ARG A 145 8.24 2.59 -23.75
C ARG A 145 9.07 3.71 -23.11
N GLN A 146 8.42 4.83 -22.80
CA GLN A 146 8.96 5.94 -22.00
C GLN A 146 10.24 6.56 -22.61
N LEU A 147 10.24 6.83 -23.90
CA LEU A 147 11.33 7.49 -24.63
C LEU A 147 11.57 8.92 -24.12
N THR A 148 12.84 9.33 -24.19
CA THR A 148 13.18 10.74 -24.05
C THR A 148 12.72 11.53 -25.28
N PRO A 149 12.48 12.86 -25.17
CA PRO A 149 12.15 13.70 -26.32
C PRO A 149 13.19 13.63 -27.46
N LYS A 150 14.46 13.49 -27.11
CA LYS A 150 15.56 13.33 -28.07
C LYS A 150 15.42 12.00 -28.83
N GLN A 151 15.27 10.88 -28.15
CA GLN A 151 15.08 9.58 -28.77
C GLN A 151 13.87 9.57 -29.67
N GLN A 152 12.75 10.18 -29.25
CA GLN A 152 11.55 10.30 -30.09
C GLN A 152 11.84 11.07 -31.39
N ALA A 153 12.53 12.20 -31.30
CA ALA A 153 12.89 13.01 -32.46
C ALA A 153 13.84 12.25 -33.39
N ASP A 154 14.87 11.61 -32.85
CA ASP A 154 15.85 10.85 -33.63
C ASP A 154 15.20 9.66 -34.35
N ILE A 155 14.30 8.90 -33.69
CA ILE A 155 13.55 7.81 -34.32
C ILE A 155 12.61 8.33 -35.40
N MET A 156 11.93 9.46 -35.17
CA MET A 156 11.05 10.07 -36.15
C MET A 156 11.84 10.45 -37.41
N ALA A 157 13.07 10.93 -37.26
CA ALA A 157 13.96 11.30 -38.36
C ALA A 157 14.41 10.09 -39.20
N LEU A 158 14.36 8.86 -38.67
CA LEU A 158 14.67 7.64 -39.42
C LEU A 158 13.65 7.35 -40.54
N GLY A 159 12.42 7.89 -40.43
CA GLY A 159 11.39 7.78 -41.47
C GLY A 159 10.92 6.35 -41.71
N ILE A 160 10.97 5.43 -40.76
CA ILE A 160 10.62 4.03 -40.91
C ILE A 160 9.09 3.88 -40.99
N PRO A 161 8.52 3.36 -42.09
CA PRO A 161 7.09 3.13 -42.21
C PRO A 161 6.59 2.13 -41.17
N GLY A 162 5.39 2.35 -40.61
CA GLY A 162 4.79 1.45 -39.65
C GLY A 162 5.25 1.66 -38.20
N LEU A 163 6.20 2.58 -37.94
CA LEU A 163 6.49 3.05 -36.59
C LEU A 163 5.58 4.21 -36.21
N GLY A 164 5.22 4.26 -34.94
CA GLY A 164 4.40 5.35 -34.39
C GLY A 164 4.66 5.58 -32.91
N PHE A 165 4.15 6.70 -32.41
CA PHE A 165 4.33 7.07 -30.99
C PHE A 165 2.98 7.22 -30.33
N ARG A 166 2.88 6.72 -29.09
CA ARG A 166 1.76 7.03 -28.19
C ARG A 166 2.26 7.84 -27.02
N THR A 167 1.50 8.84 -26.65
CA THR A 167 1.76 9.61 -25.43
C THR A 167 1.37 8.76 -24.23
N GLU A 168 2.31 8.57 -23.33
CA GLU A 168 2.08 7.92 -22.04
C GLU A 168 2.51 8.86 -20.91
N LYS A 169 2.17 8.50 -19.66
CA LYS A 169 2.67 9.17 -18.48
C LYS A 169 3.76 8.32 -17.86
N ARG A 170 4.79 8.98 -17.40
CA ARG A 170 5.86 8.40 -16.60
C ARG A 170 5.91 9.14 -15.28
N ARG A 171 5.99 8.39 -14.21
CA ARG A 171 6.26 8.96 -12.90
C ARG A 171 7.68 9.47 -12.85
N PHE A 172 7.87 10.69 -12.33
CA PHE A 172 9.16 11.35 -12.20
C PHE A 172 9.35 11.84 -10.78
N TYR A 173 10.53 11.64 -10.25
CA TYR A 173 10.92 11.92 -8.88
C TYR A 173 12.05 12.96 -8.87
N PRO A 174 11.73 14.27 -8.75
CA PRO A 174 12.73 15.33 -8.84
C PRO A 174 13.84 15.24 -7.80
N SER A 175 13.55 14.73 -6.61
CA SER A 175 14.49 14.56 -5.51
C SER A 175 15.38 13.31 -5.64
N GLY A 176 15.17 12.46 -6.65
CA GLY A 176 15.97 11.26 -6.89
C GLY A 176 16.10 10.37 -5.66
N GLU A 177 17.31 9.94 -5.36
CA GLU A 177 17.64 9.07 -4.22
C GLU A 177 17.22 9.65 -2.87
N THR A 178 17.20 10.98 -2.72
CA THR A 178 16.98 11.68 -1.44
C THR A 178 15.69 11.25 -0.74
N SER A 179 14.63 10.96 -1.50
CA SER A 179 13.32 10.57 -0.96
C SER A 179 12.85 9.20 -1.40
N SER A 180 13.74 8.39 -1.99
CA SER A 180 13.40 7.11 -2.64
C SER A 180 12.56 6.17 -1.76
N TYR A 181 12.95 5.94 -0.52
CA TYR A 181 12.22 5.05 0.39
C TYR A 181 10.90 5.63 0.90
N ILE A 182 10.76 6.95 0.89
CA ILE A 182 9.54 7.62 1.31
C ILE A 182 8.52 7.58 0.19
N VAL A 183 8.87 8.09 -0.98
CA VAL A 183 7.97 8.12 -2.13
C VAL A 183 7.77 6.72 -2.71
N GLY A 184 8.80 5.88 -2.67
CA GLY A 184 8.79 4.59 -3.32
C GLY A 184 8.93 4.70 -4.83
N LEU A 185 8.32 3.78 -5.55
CA LEU A 185 8.37 3.79 -7.02
C LEU A 185 7.11 3.15 -7.62
N THR A 186 6.88 3.45 -8.90
CA THR A 186 5.83 2.83 -9.71
C THR A 186 6.45 1.87 -10.72
N ASN A 187 5.64 0.90 -11.18
CA ASN A 187 5.99 0.08 -12.33
C ASN A 187 5.79 0.88 -13.64
N ILE A 188 6.10 0.23 -14.77
CA ILE A 188 5.98 0.84 -16.10
C ILE A 188 4.53 1.23 -16.47
N ASP A 189 3.55 0.61 -15.82
CA ASP A 189 2.12 0.90 -16.00
C ASP A 189 1.59 1.95 -15.02
N ASN A 190 2.51 2.67 -14.33
CA ASN A 190 2.21 3.72 -13.36
C ASN A 190 1.45 3.23 -12.12
N GLN A 191 1.65 1.97 -11.72
CA GLN A 191 1.11 1.40 -10.48
C GLN A 191 2.17 1.46 -9.39
N GLY A 192 1.79 1.89 -8.20
CA GLY A 192 2.68 1.98 -7.04
C GLY A 192 3.07 0.59 -6.52
N ILE A 193 4.37 0.34 -6.39
CA ILE A 193 4.91 -0.96 -5.92
C ILE A 193 5.61 -0.85 -4.56
N SER A 194 5.95 0.34 -4.13
CA SER A 194 6.54 0.60 -2.79
C SER A 194 6.25 2.00 -2.29
N GLY A 195 6.52 2.26 -1.02
CA GLY A 195 6.42 3.57 -0.39
C GLY A 195 5.05 4.23 -0.51
N MET A 196 5.03 5.55 -0.53
CA MET A 196 3.79 6.33 -0.66
C MET A 196 3.06 6.09 -1.98
N GLU A 197 3.77 5.73 -3.06
CA GLU A 197 3.13 5.35 -4.32
C GLU A 197 2.22 4.12 -4.14
N LYS A 198 2.70 3.09 -3.44
CA LYS A 198 1.91 1.91 -3.12
C LYS A 198 0.77 2.24 -2.14
N TYR A 199 1.04 3.04 -1.10
CA TYR A 199 0.02 3.46 -0.15
C TYR A 199 -1.16 4.15 -0.85
N ILE A 200 -0.89 5.06 -1.79
CA ILE A 200 -1.92 5.76 -2.57
C ILE A 200 -2.79 4.78 -3.35
N ASP A 201 -2.19 3.74 -3.95
CA ASP A 201 -2.95 2.71 -4.67
C ASP A 201 -3.78 1.84 -3.72
N ASP A 202 -3.22 1.47 -2.58
CA ASP A 202 -3.91 0.69 -1.54
C ASP A 202 -5.11 1.47 -0.94
N GLN A 203 -5.11 2.82 -1.00
CA GLN A 203 -6.25 3.66 -0.64
C GLN A 203 -7.37 3.70 -1.72
N GLY A 204 -7.26 2.88 -2.76
CA GLY A 204 -8.30 2.71 -3.77
C GLY A 204 -8.17 3.63 -4.99
N LEU A 205 -7.04 4.30 -5.18
CA LEU A 205 -6.84 5.13 -6.38
C LEU A 205 -6.97 4.30 -7.66
N THR A 206 -6.39 3.11 -7.70
CA THR A 206 -6.44 2.19 -8.85
C THR A 206 -7.88 1.81 -9.18
N ASP A 207 -8.72 1.54 -8.18
CA ASP A 207 -10.13 1.18 -8.36
C ASP A 207 -10.96 2.36 -8.88
N LEU A 208 -10.72 3.56 -8.36
CA LEU A 208 -11.35 4.79 -8.84
C LEU A 208 -10.98 5.10 -10.28
N GLN A 209 -9.73 4.86 -10.66
CA GLN A 209 -9.24 5.03 -12.02
C GLN A 209 -9.84 3.99 -12.97
N ALA A 210 -9.89 2.71 -12.56
CA ALA A 210 -10.47 1.62 -13.34
C ALA A 210 -11.97 1.82 -13.59
N SER A 211 -12.69 2.40 -12.63
CA SER A 211 -14.12 2.73 -12.74
C SER A 211 -14.40 4.01 -13.54
N GLY A 212 -13.36 4.75 -13.97
CA GLY A 212 -13.49 6.03 -14.67
C GLY A 212 -13.99 7.19 -13.78
N LEU A 213 -14.04 7.01 -12.47
CA LEU A 213 -14.52 8.01 -11.51
C LEU A 213 -13.42 9.01 -11.13
N ALA A 214 -12.14 8.65 -11.27
CA ALA A 214 -11.03 9.56 -11.05
C ALA A 214 -10.62 10.23 -12.38
N VAL A 215 -11.02 11.46 -12.57
CA VAL A 215 -10.58 12.27 -13.72
C VAL A 215 -9.29 12.98 -13.35
N ALA A 216 -8.26 12.84 -14.19
CA ALA A 216 -6.89 13.30 -13.96
C ALA A 216 -6.72 14.79 -13.58
N ARG A 217 -7.74 15.61 -13.81
CA ARG A 217 -7.68 17.05 -13.54
C ARG A 217 -8.03 17.46 -12.11
N ASP A 218 -8.60 16.54 -11.32
CA ASP A 218 -9.19 16.89 -10.01
C ASP A 218 -8.46 16.22 -8.83
N LEU A 219 -7.33 15.53 -9.09
CA LEU A 219 -6.55 14.90 -8.03
C LEU A 219 -5.74 15.97 -7.28
N LYS A 220 -6.11 16.20 -6.02
CA LYS A 220 -5.33 17.07 -5.13
C LYS A 220 -4.00 16.44 -4.81
N PRO A 221 -2.91 17.22 -4.71
CA PRO A 221 -1.62 16.71 -4.26
C PRO A 221 -1.71 16.04 -2.89
N VAL A 222 -0.99 14.93 -2.74
CA VAL A 222 -0.78 14.25 -1.46
C VAL A 222 0.36 14.95 -0.73
N LYS A 223 0.04 15.62 0.36
CA LYS A 223 0.99 16.39 1.15
C LYS A 223 1.54 15.53 2.29
N LEU A 224 2.86 15.34 2.30
CA LEU A 224 3.57 14.62 3.35
C LEU A 224 4.03 15.56 4.49
N SER A 225 4.35 14.97 5.64
CA SER A 225 4.97 15.67 6.77
C SER A 225 6.47 15.95 6.57
N ILE A 226 7.09 15.31 5.59
CA ILE A 226 8.52 15.45 5.25
C ILE A 226 8.85 16.90 4.88
N ASP A 227 9.99 17.39 5.33
CA ASP A 227 10.64 18.62 4.85
C ASP A 227 11.84 18.23 3.98
N LEU A 228 11.77 18.49 2.68
CA LEU A 228 12.78 18.04 1.71
C LEU A 228 14.18 18.60 2.03
N ARG A 229 14.26 19.78 2.62
CA ARG A 229 15.55 20.38 3.03
C ARG A 229 16.20 19.61 4.18
N VAL A 230 15.38 19.24 5.18
CA VAL A 230 15.83 18.40 6.31
C VAL A 230 16.16 16.99 5.81
N GLN A 231 15.32 16.44 4.93
CA GLN A 231 15.55 15.14 4.31
C GLN A 231 16.91 15.07 3.58
N HIS A 232 17.23 16.10 2.80
CA HIS A 232 18.49 16.15 2.07
C HIS A 232 19.70 16.15 3.01
N VAL A 233 19.68 17.02 4.03
CA VAL A 233 20.76 17.08 5.04
C VAL A 233 20.91 15.74 5.77
N VAL A 234 19.81 15.16 6.22
CA VAL A 234 19.84 13.87 6.95
C VAL A 234 20.39 12.76 6.07
N ARG A 235 19.95 12.66 4.82
CA ARG A 235 20.45 11.65 3.87
C ARG A 235 21.94 11.79 3.63
N ASP A 236 22.42 13.03 3.40
CA ASP A 236 23.82 13.32 3.12
C ASP A 236 24.72 12.99 4.32
N GLU A 237 24.32 13.39 5.51
CA GLU A 237 25.05 13.06 6.76
C GLU A 237 25.09 11.57 7.05
N VAL A 238 23.97 10.85 6.81
CA VAL A 238 23.91 9.41 6.99
C VAL A 238 24.79 8.68 5.98
N ALA A 239 24.81 9.12 4.71
CA ALA A 239 25.68 8.56 3.67
C ALA A 239 27.15 8.81 4.00
N THR A 240 27.50 10.03 4.37
CA THR A 240 28.87 10.40 4.82
C THR A 240 29.29 9.58 6.03
N GLY A 241 28.38 9.38 7.00
CA GLY A 241 28.63 8.53 8.16
C GLY A 241 28.89 7.07 7.77
N MET A 242 28.10 6.53 6.84
CA MET A 242 28.27 5.16 6.34
C MET A 242 29.67 4.97 5.73
N GLU A 243 30.09 5.89 4.88
CA GLU A 243 31.41 5.86 4.26
C GLU A 243 32.53 5.99 5.29
N ARG A 244 32.45 6.99 6.17
CA ARG A 244 33.46 7.28 7.18
C ARG A 244 33.72 6.13 8.12
N PHE A 245 32.68 5.40 8.50
CA PHE A 245 32.77 4.28 9.44
C PHE A 245 32.82 2.92 8.76
N HIS A 246 32.88 2.87 7.42
CA HIS A 246 32.86 1.65 6.62
C HIS A 246 31.67 0.74 7.01
N ALA A 247 30.53 1.36 7.31
CA ALA A 247 29.32 0.63 7.67
C ALA A 247 28.66 0.02 6.41
N ILE A 248 28.07 -1.16 6.57
CA ILE A 248 27.33 -1.82 5.49
C ILE A 248 26.03 -1.13 5.18
N ALA A 249 25.49 -0.37 6.13
CA ALA A 249 24.28 0.42 6.01
C ALA A 249 24.17 1.43 7.15
N ALA A 250 23.38 2.47 6.93
CA ALA A 250 23.05 3.45 7.96
C ALA A 250 21.64 4.01 7.72
N GLY A 251 21.05 4.58 8.75
CA GLY A 251 19.74 5.22 8.64
C GLY A 251 19.46 6.17 9.79
N ALA A 252 18.54 7.10 9.56
CA ALA A 252 18.09 8.05 10.57
C ALA A 252 16.63 8.46 10.33
N VAL A 253 15.95 8.80 11.42
CA VAL A 253 14.60 9.38 11.43
C VAL A 253 14.64 10.66 12.25
N VAL A 254 14.03 11.72 11.73
CA VAL A 254 13.81 12.98 12.45
C VAL A 254 12.33 13.15 12.71
N LEU A 255 11.98 13.23 14.00
CA LEU A 255 10.60 13.34 14.47
C LEU A 255 10.35 14.70 15.14
N ASN A 256 9.20 15.28 14.86
CA ASN A 256 8.65 16.34 15.70
C ASN A 256 8.00 15.72 16.93
N ILE A 257 8.64 15.80 18.08
CA ILE A 257 8.18 15.17 19.34
C ILE A 257 6.84 15.73 19.86
N LYS A 258 6.38 16.87 19.37
CA LYS A 258 5.10 17.47 19.78
C LYS A 258 3.93 16.96 18.94
N THR A 259 4.15 16.65 17.67
CA THR A 259 3.11 16.28 16.73
C THR A 259 3.19 14.81 16.30
N GLY A 260 4.34 14.15 16.49
CA GLY A 260 4.63 12.81 15.96
C GLY A 260 4.97 12.79 14.46
N GLU A 261 4.98 13.95 13.79
CA GLU A 261 5.30 14.02 12.36
C GLU A 261 6.74 13.62 12.08
N VAL A 262 6.92 12.77 11.07
CA VAL A 262 8.25 12.45 10.51
C VAL A 262 8.67 13.59 9.59
N LEU A 263 9.73 14.31 9.95
CA LEU A 263 10.28 15.40 9.16
C LEU A 263 11.30 14.94 8.13
N ALA A 264 12.03 13.85 8.44
CA ALA A 264 12.94 13.18 7.55
C ALA A 264 13.11 11.70 7.93
N MET A 265 13.35 10.88 6.93
CA MET A 265 13.65 9.46 7.08
C MET A 265 14.64 9.04 5.99
N ALA A 266 15.84 8.69 6.38
CA ALA A 266 16.89 8.24 5.47
C ALA A 266 17.32 6.81 5.79
N SER A 267 17.53 6.01 4.75
CA SER A 267 18.13 4.68 4.82
C SER A 267 19.12 4.56 3.66
N VAL A 268 20.35 4.18 3.93
CA VAL A 268 21.38 3.97 2.90
C VAL A 268 21.99 2.57 3.07
N PRO A 269 22.36 1.89 1.98
CA PRO A 269 22.32 2.34 0.58
C PRO A 269 20.88 2.53 0.09
N ASP A 270 20.67 3.56 -0.72
CA ASP A 270 19.41 3.89 -1.37
C ASP A 270 19.45 3.59 -2.88
N PHE A 271 18.43 3.99 -3.61
CA PHE A 271 18.31 3.79 -5.06
C PHE A 271 17.72 5.02 -5.73
N ASP A 272 17.95 5.17 -7.04
CA ASP A 272 17.27 6.20 -7.83
C ASP A 272 15.91 5.67 -8.31
N PRO A 273 14.77 6.21 -7.85
CA PRO A 273 13.45 5.78 -8.29
C PRO A 273 13.17 6.10 -9.76
N ASN A 274 13.95 7.00 -10.39
CA ASN A 274 13.86 7.26 -11.83
C ASN A 274 14.58 6.18 -12.65
N ASN A 275 15.54 5.47 -12.05
CA ASN A 275 16.26 4.34 -12.65
C ASN A 275 16.43 3.20 -11.63
N PRO A 276 15.36 2.47 -11.30
CA PRO A 276 15.31 1.55 -10.16
C PRO A 276 15.90 0.16 -10.44
N TYR A 277 16.92 0.04 -11.29
CA TYR A 277 17.47 -1.26 -11.70
C TYR A 277 17.99 -2.11 -10.52
N ASN A 278 18.43 -1.45 -9.43
CA ASN A 278 18.94 -2.10 -8.22
C ASN A 278 18.02 -1.98 -7.00
N ALA A 279 16.82 -1.45 -7.16
CA ALA A 279 15.90 -1.18 -6.04
C ALA A 279 15.45 -2.45 -5.27
N GLN A 280 15.55 -3.62 -5.91
CA GLN A 280 15.16 -4.91 -5.32
C GLN A 280 16.34 -5.71 -4.75
N GLU A 281 17.54 -5.15 -4.74
CA GLU A 281 18.68 -5.79 -4.11
C GLU A 281 18.48 -5.86 -2.59
N LYS A 282 18.96 -6.93 -1.97
CA LYS A 282 18.74 -7.22 -0.53
C LYS A 282 19.27 -6.12 0.41
N ASP A 283 20.28 -5.38 -0.02
CA ASP A 283 20.86 -4.28 0.74
C ASP A 283 20.05 -2.97 0.59
N ARG A 284 19.12 -2.90 -0.35
CA ARG A 284 18.20 -1.78 -0.60
C ARG A 284 16.91 -1.89 0.22
N LEU A 285 17.06 -2.08 1.51
CA LEU A 285 15.94 -2.15 2.46
C LEU A 285 15.75 -0.79 3.15
N ASN A 286 14.50 -0.34 3.28
CA ASN A 286 14.19 0.76 4.19
C ASN A 286 14.38 0.30 5.64
N ARG A 287 15.54 0.57 6.20
CA ARG A 287 15.91 0.10 7.53
C ARG A 287 15.15 0.81 8.65
N MET A 288 14.52 1.94 8.34
CA MET A 288 13.80 2.72 9.35
C MET A 288 12.36 2.26 9.55
N SER A 289 11.80 1.50 8.61
CA SER A 289 10.47 0.92 8.70
C SER A 289 10.50 -0.62 8.78
N ALA A 290 11.27 -1.29 7.90
CA ALA A 290 11.32 -2.76 7.84
C ALA A 290 12.52 -3.37 8.59
N GLY A 291 13.50 -2.57 9.02
CA GLY A 291 14.69 -3.06 9.72
C GLY A 291 14.39 -3.58 11.11
N LEU A 292 14.98 -4.73 11.46
CA LEU A 292 14.93 -5.32 12.79
C LEU A 292 16.30 -5.23 13.45
N TYR A 293 16.36 -4.68 14.66
CA TYR A 293 17.61 -4.42 15.37
C TYR A 293 17.53 -4.86 16.82
N GLU A 294 18.67 -5.33 17.35
CA GLU A 294 18.86 -5.43 18.78
C GLU A 294 19.24 -4.06 19.36
N MET A 295 18.29 -3.41 20.02
CA MET A 295 18.46 -2.04 20.52
C MET A 295 19.50 -1.93 21.64
N GLY A 296 19.87 -3.05 22.24
CA GLY A 296 20.88 -3.10 23.28
C GLY A 296 20.56 -2.18 24.47
N SER A 297 21.57 -1.49 24.97
CA SER A 297 21.44 -0.60 26.13
C SER A 297 20.56 0.64 25.92
N THR A 298 20.20 0.98 24.69
CA THR A 298 19.24 2.05 24.41
C THR A 298 17.88 1.71 25.02
N PHE A 299 17.53 0.43 25.09
CA PHE A 299 16.27 -0.03 25.69
C PHE A 299 16.20 0.19 27.21
N LYS A 300 17.34 0.39 27.89
CA LYS A 300 17.38 0.71 29.33
C LYS A 300 16.71 2.06 29.64
N SER A 301 16.62 2.96 28.67
CA SER A 301 15.85 4.20 28.81
C SER A 301 14.37 3.92 29.11
N PHE A 302 13.79 2.92 28.46
CA PHE A 302 12.43 2.47 28.72
C PHE A 302 12.35 1.78 30.09
N THR A 303 13.35 0.96 30.44
CA THR A 303 13.36 0.25 31.73
C THR A 303 13.40 1.22 32.93
N THR A 304 14.34 2.19 32.89
CA THR A 304 14.45 3.20 33.95
C THR A 304 13.23 4.13 33.97
N GLY A 305 12.75 4.55 32.76
CA GLY A 305 11.53 5.35 32.64
C GLY A 305 10.31 4.64 33.24
N MET A 306 10.13 3.37 32.96
CA MET A 306 9.08 2.51 33.52
C MET A 306 9.20 2.42 35.05
N ALA A 307 10.41 2.19 35.54
CA ALA A 307 10.65 2.06 36.99
C ALA A 307 10.24 3.33 37.76
N LEU A 308 10.60 4.49 37.23
CA LEU A 308 10.22 5.79 37.80
C LEU A 308 8.71 6.07 37.62
N ASP A 309 8.14 5.82 36.44
CA ASP A 309 6.70 6.04 36.14
C ASP A 309 5.79 5.18 37.05
N SER A 310 6.24 3.99 37.41
CA SER A 310 5.50 3.09 38.30
C SER A 310 5.37 3.60 39.74
N GLY A 311 6.16 4.59 40.13
CA GLY A 311 6.26 5.09 41.49
C GLY A 311 6.89 4.12 42.51
N LYS A 312 7.26 2.90 42.08
CA LYS A 312 7.92 1.89 42.94
C LYS A 312 9.41 2.18 43.15
N VAL A 313 9.99 2.94 42.24
CA VAL A 313 11.41 3.31 42.21
C VAL A 313 11.50 4.83 42.13
N THR A 314 12.44 5.42 42.87
CA THR A 314 12.75 6.86 42.84
C THR A 314 14.21 7.08 42.44
N LEU A 315 14.62 8.31 42.22
CA LEU A 315 16.02 8.63 41.91
C LEU A 315 16.99 8.26 43.07
N GLU A 316 16.49 8.22 44.29
CA GLU A 316 17.24 7.85 45.48
C GLU A 316 17.30 6.35 45.72
N SER A 317 16.46 5.57 45.02
CA SER A 317 16.48 4.11 45.08
C SER A 317 17.84 3.55 44.70
N ARG A 318 18.22 2.47 45.36
CA ARG A 318 19.55 1.87 45.22
C ARG A 318 19.44 0.37 44.92
N PHE A 319 20.27 -0.09 44.00
CA PHE A 319 20.32 -1.47 43.57
C PHE A 319 21.73 -2.03 43.74
N ASP A 320 21.83 -3.18 44.37
CA ASP A 320 23.11 -3.88 44.54
C ASP A 320 23.54 -4.50 43.21
N ALA A 321 24.50 -3.89 42.55
CA ALA A 321 25.15 -4.34 41.31
C ALA A 321 26.56 -4.89 41.57
N SER A 322 26.87 -5.30 42.84
CA SER A 322 28.19 -5.79 43.18
C SER A 322 28.51 -7.18 42.63
N ARG A 323 27.48 -7.98 42.38
CA ARG A 323 27.62 -9.37 41.89
C ARG A 323 26.64 -9.67 40.76
N PRO A 324 27.03 -10.51 39.79
CA PRO A 324 26.14 -11.02 38.78
C PRO A 324 24.87 -11.64 39.36
N ILE A 325 23.74 -11.50 38.66
CA ILE A 325 22.48 -12.13 39.05
C ILE A 325 22.17 -13.28 38.12
N ARG A 326 21.61 -14.36 38.64
CA ARG A 326 21.19 -15.52 37.89
C ARG A 326 19.67 -15.56 37.81
N ILE A 327 19.16 -15.57 36.55
CA ILE A 327 17.74 -15.71 36.28
C ILE A 327 17.55 -16.97 35.42
N GLY A 328 16.99 -18.01 36.02
CA GLY A 328 16.86 -19.30 35.37
C GLY A 328 18.23 -19.91 34.98
N ARG A 329 18.45 -20.12 33.70
CA ARG A 329 19.72 -20.66 33.13
C ARG A 329 20.70 -19.57 32.72
N GLN A 330 20.31 -18.31 32.72
CA GLN A 330 21.15 -17.20 32.29
C GLN A 330 21.73 -16.44 33.47
N THR A 331 22.94 -15.91 33.28
CA THR A 331 23.59 -15.03 34.26
C THR A 331 23.79 -13.67 33.63
N ILE A 332 23.29 -12.63 34.30
CA ILE A 332 23.41 -11.24 33.88
C ILE A 332 24.64 -10.64 34.53
N HIS A 333 25.52 -10.10 33.70
CA HIS A 333 26.76 -9.42 34.09
C HIS A 333 26.74 -7.99 33.60
N ASP A 334 27.36 -7.09 34.33
CA ASP A 334 27.69 -5.76 33.82
C ASP A 334 28.94 -5.86 32.91
N PHE A 335 28.92 -5.12 31.81
CA PHE A 335 30.07 -5.07 30.90
C PHE A 335 31.27 -4.35 31.57
N HIS A 336 31.00 -3.29 32.33
CA HIS A 336 31.97 -2.56 33.14
C HIS A 336 31.46 -2.47 34.60
N SER A 337 31.56 -3.58 35.33
CA SER A 337 31.07 -3.68 36.73
C SER A 337 31.75 -2.62 37.61
N LYS A 338 30.95 -1.94 38.43
CA LYS A 338 31.45 -1.04 39.46
C LYS A 338 31.63 -1.75 40.82
N GLY A 339 31.19 -3.00 40.95
CA GLY A 339 31.38 -3.82 42.11
C GLY A 339 30.73 -3.29 43.42
N ARG A 340 29.65 -2.48 43.27
CA ARG A 340 29.00 -1.81 44.41
C ARG A 340 27.49 -1.58 44.17
N VAL A 341 26.85 -1.11 45.21
CA VAL A 341 25.48 -0.59 45.12
C VAL A 341 25.44 0.69 44.32
N LEU A 342 24.50 0.78 43.37
CA LEU A 342 24.28 1.93 42.48
C LEU A 342 22.93 2.56 42.78
N SER A 343 22.87 3.89 42.67
CA SER A 343 21.61 4.62 42.60
C SER A 343 20.99 4.52 41.20
N VAL A 344 19.71 4.84 41.05
CA VAL A 344 19.05 4.83 39.72
C VAL A 344 19.79 5.69 38.67
N PRO A 345 20.21 6.92 38.96
CA PRO A 345 21.05 7.69 38.04
C PRO A 345 22.37 6.97 37.69
N GLU A 346 23.01 6.32 38.66
CA GLU A 346 24.24 5.56 38.41
C GLU A 346 24.00 4.29 37.56
N VAL A 347 22.87 3.60 37.77
CA VAL A 347 22.47 2.45 36.93
C VAL A 347 22.37 2.89 35.50
N PHE A 348 21.73 4.04 35.24
CA PHE A 348 21.56 4.59 33.88
C PHE A 348 22.89 5.08 33.29
N ILE A 349 23.66 5.91 34.02
CA ILE A 349 24.93 6.50 33.57
C ILE A 349 25.96 5.41 33.27
N TYR A 350 26.07 4.40 34.10
CA TYR A 350 27.03 3.29 33.90
C TYR A 350 26.47 2.18 33.03
N SER A 351 25.23 2.33 32.58
CA SER A 351 24.55 1.28 31.79
C SER A 351 24.60 -0.11 32.43
N SER A 352 24.35 -0.18 33.74
CA SER A 352 24.38 -1.45 34.47
C SER A 352 23.27 -2.39 34.02
N ASN A 353 23.64 -3.57 33.52
CA ASN A 353 22.69 -4.64 33.19
C ASN A 353 22.02 -5.18 34.45
N ILE A 354 22.81 -5.35 35.51
CA ILE A 354 22.34 -5.85 36.81
C ILE A 354 21.35 -4.88 37.45
N GLY A 355 21.71 -3.60 37.44
CA GLY A 355 20.84 -2.52 38.00
C GLY A 355 19.51 -2.45 37.23
N SER A 356 19.56 -2.41 35.88
CA SER A 356 18.37 -2.35 35.07
C SER A 356 17.48 -3.58 35.21
N ALA A 357 18.06 -4.77 35.31
CA ALA A 357 17.29 -5.98 35.57
C ALA A 357 16.54 -5.90 36.91
N LYS A 358 17.18 -5.34 37.96
CA LYS A 358 16.56 -5.12 39.28
C LYS A 358 15.51 -4.01 39.29
N GLU A 359 15.68 -2.95 38.47
CA GLU A 359 14.62 -1.96 38.21
C GLU A 359 13.38 -2.63 37.59
N ALA A 360 13.58 -3.48 36.60
CA ALA A 360 12.48 -4.22 35.96
C ALA A 360 11.81 -5.21 36.94
N GLU A 361 12.61 -5.90 37.78
CA GLU A 361 12.11 -6.83 38.80
C GLU A 361 11.24 -6.08 39.84
N ALA A 362 11.65 -4.88 40.28
CA ALA A 362 10.89 -4.06 41.20
C ALA A 362 9.50 -3.66 40.65
N VAL A 363 9.38 -3.44 39.34
CA VAL A 363 8.10 -3.15 38.69
C VAL A 363 7.27 -4.43 38.54
N GLY A 364 7.92 -5.52 38.15
CA GLY A 364 7.32 -6.83 37.92
C GLY A 364 6.84 -7.00 36.46
N ILE A 365 6.51 -8.24 36.09
CA ILE A 365 6.18 -8.63 34.73
C ILE A 365 4.98 -7.86 34.16
N GLU A 366 3.90 -7.77 34.95
CA GLU A 366 2.66 -7.13 34.51
C GLU A 366 2.86 -5.61 34.27
N GLY A 367 3.54 -4.94 35.22
CA GLY A 367 3.84 -3.51 35.06
C GLY A 367 4.77 -3.22 33.91
N HIS A 368 5.73 -4.10 33.63
CA HIS A 368 6.61 -3.99 32.47
C HIS A 368 5.84 -4.14 31.16
N ARG A 369 4.99 -5.15 31.09
CA ARG A 369 4.14 -5.38 29.91
C ARG A 369 3.18 -4.23 29.64
N GLU A 370 2.51 -3.75 30.70
CA GLU A 370 1.58 -2.62 30.65
C GLU A 370 2.27 -1.35 30.12
N PHE A 371 3.45 -1.04 30.65
CA PHE A 371 4.22 0.11 30.22
C PHE A 371 4.61 0.05 28.74
N LEU A 372 5.14 -1.09 28.28
CA LEU A 372 5.50 -1.28 26.87
C LEU A 372 4.28 -1.25 25.94
N HIS A 373 3.12 -1.77 26.41
CA HIS A 373 1.86 -1.70 25.66
C HIS A 373 1.40 -0.24 25.48
N ARG A 374 1.43 0.57 26.55
CA ARG A 374 1.09 2.01 26.50
C ARG A 374 1.98 2.78 25.52
N LEU A 375 3.22 2.34 25.32
CA LEU A 375 4.15 2.94 24.35
C LEU A 375 3.97 2.39 22.93
N GLY A 376 3.09 1.41 22.72
CA GLY A 376 2.87 0.79 21.40
C GLY A 376 4.00 -0.13 20.94
N VAL A 377 5.01 -0.45 21.80
CA VAL A 377 6.20 -1.24 21.39
C VAL A 377 5.91 -2.73 21.26
N LEU A 378 4.75 -3.19 21.73
CA LEU A 378 4.32 -4.60 21.64
C LEU A 378 3.43 -4.86 20.42
N GLU A 379 3.13 -3.86 19.63
CA GLU A 379 2.28 -3.94 18.46
C GLU A 379 3.07 -3.60 17.19
N LYS A 380 2.56 -4.09 16.05
CA LYS A 380 3.14 -3.70 14.75
C LYS A 380 2.95 -2.20 14.56
N MET A 381 4.01 -1.51 14.18
CA MET A 381 3.97 -0.10 13.83
C MET A 381 2.97 0.14 12.69
N GLN A 382 2.09 1.13 12.88
CA GLN A 382 1.10 1.55 11.89
C GLN A 382 1.56 2.87 11.27
N THR A 383 2.18 2.76 10.11
CA THR A 383 2.59 3.91 9.30
C THR A 383 1.99 3.80 7.91
N GLU A 384 2.03 4.90 7.16
CA GLU A 384 1.58 4.95 5.78
C GLU A 384 2.54 4.27 4.81
N LEU A 385 3.72 3.83 5.29
CA LEU A 385 4.67 3.08 4.46
C LEU A 385 4.32 1.58 4.52
N PRO A 386 3.79 1.00 3.45
CA PRO A 386 3.48 -0.43 3.39
C PRO A 386 4.78 -1.22 3.18
N GLU A 387 5.15 -2.00 4.17
CA GLU A 387 6.35 -2.86 4.15
C GLU A 387 6.07 -4.26 4.68
#